data_a1f2373ae946110a09f8ae61265ba9a8
#
_entry.id   a1f2373ae946110a09f8ae61265ba9a8
#
_cell.length_a   1.000
_cell.length_b   1.000
_cell.length_c   1.000
_cell.angle_alpha   90.00
_cell.angle_beta   90.00
_cell.angle_gamma   90.00
#
_symmetry.space_group_name_H-M   'P 1'
#
loop_
_entity.id
_entity.type
_entity.pdbx_description
1 polymer ?
#
loop_
_entity_poly.entity_id
_entity_poly.type
_entity_poly.pdbx_seq_one_letter_code
_entity_poly.pdbx_strand_id
1 'polypeptide(L)'
;MARPRKAAPNLPSHIDHTLLPVGIYWDPTGRGRWYVRNPHEEGHGYRKKTVAGPSARLSDLHAIVEARQGNAQRGTVAYVIDRHAESLAFAQLKPSTQVGYKDYAKAIKAYPLKNGTSFGDAVVDRLTPGFIRRLIDVIAQGRPGHKPGDPAIPGYPTKANHWLRYLRRVFGWAREHDHVATNPATGIKQVKEKGDHRMPAVDVFRRVQAYAKECSARGPRAKGAVPAYLWAGMELAYQARLRGIEVLTLTDAHVDGEVLRTNRRKGSRDNLVRKGAETEEAIAMLRARRAAIWEKNGGVIPIRTEDRYLFVSEDGERLTEDGWQTAWGRMMRNAVKDGILSQDDRFGLHSLKHRGVTDTKGDKKAASGHKTDAMMHVYDHSLPTVDEASAN
;
A
#
# COMPACT_ATOMS: atom_id res chain seq x y z
N MET A 1 -31.60 21.64 16.98
CA MET A 1 -30.91 22.15 18.18
C MET A 1 -30.75 21.01 19.21
N ALA A 2 -29.55 20.75 19.69
CA ALA A 2 -29.31 19.73 20.72
C ALA A 2 -29.98 20.17 22.05
N ARG A 3 -30.64 19.23 22.79
CA ARG A 3 -31.23 19.51 24.10
C ARG A 3 -30.15 20.02 25.06
N PRO A 4 -30.44 21.11 25.83
CA PRO A 4 -29.50 21.60 26.82
C PRO A 4 -29.19 20.51 27.86
N ARG A 5 -27.93 20.42 28.27
CA ARG A 5 -27.41 19.42 29.20
C ARG A 5 -27.98 19.72 30.60
N LYS A 6 -28.66 18.76 31.21
CA LYS A 6 -29.07 18.89 32.60
C LYS A 6 -27.84 18.84 33.51
N ALA A 7 -27.78 19.72 34.51
CA ALA A 7 -26.75 19.69 35.53
C ALA A 7 -26.77 18.34 36.27
N ALA A 8 -25.59 17.73 36.41
CA ALA A 8 -25.44 16.52 37.22
C ALA A 8 -25.58 16.89 38.73
N PRO A 9 -26.22 16.04 39.58
CA PRO A 9 -26.30 16.29 41.01
C PRO A 9 -24.90 16.33 41.62
N ASN A 10 -24.71 17.19 42.64
CA ASN A 10 -23.45 17.34 43.39
C ASN A 10 -22.22 17.61 42.53
N LEU A 11 -22.37 18.43 41.51
CA LEU A 11 -21.24 18.88 40.67
C LEU A 11 -20.31 19.75 41.55
N PRO A 12 -18.96 19.66 41.39
CA PRO A 12 -18.03 20.54 42.10
C PRO A 12 -18.35 22.01 41.83
N SER A 13 -18.40 22.86 42.91
CA SER A 13 -18.81 24.27 42.85
C SER A 13 -17.95 25.15 41.94
N HIS A 14 -16.71 24.74 41.68
CA HIS A 14 -15.77 25.45 40.77
C HIS A 14 -15.97 25.12 39.29
N ILE A 15 -16.94 24.24 38.95
CA ILE A 15 -17.20 23.83 37.58
C ILE A 15 -18.57 24.33 37.11
N ASP A 16 -18.56 25.17 36.08
CA ASP A 16 -19.79 25.55 35.38
C ASP A 16 -20.22 24.42 34.45
N HIS A 17 -21.41 23.85 34.70
CA HIS A 17 -21.95 22.75 33.89
C HIS A 17 -22.23 23.12 32.41
N THR A 18 -22.47 24.41 32.16
CA THR A 18 -22.74 24.91 30.78
C THR A 18 -21.48 24.94 29.91
N LEU A 19 -20.31 25.00 30.52
CA LEU A 19 -19.01 25.05 29.87
C LEU A 19 -18.34 23.67 29.79
N LEU A 20 -18.97 22.62 30.32
CA LEU A 20 -18.40 21.26 30.27
C LEU A 20 -18.31 20.73 28.83
N PRO A 21 -17.15 20.18 28.42
CA PRO A 21 -16.99 19.60 27.08
C PRO A 21 -17.89 18.39 26.89
N VAL A 22 -18.33 18.18 25.65
CA VAL A 22 -19.14 17.01 25.26
C VAL A 22 -18.29 15.74 25.38
N GLY A 23 -18.87 14.67 25.97
CA GLY A 23 -18.18 13.38 26.12
C GLY A 23 -17.55 13.13 27.49
N ILE A 24 -17.57 14.11 28.41
CA ILE A 24 -17.18 13.91 29.80
C ILE A 24 -18.41 13.97 30.72
N TYR A 25 -18.41 13.18 31.77
CA TYR A 25 -19.54 13.00 32.68
C TYR A 25 -19.06 13.01 34.14
N TRP A 26 -19.89 13.53 35.03
CA TRP A 26 -19.66 13.49 36.46
C TRP A 26 -20.35 12.28 37.10
N ASP A 27 -19.65 11.59 37.98
CA ASP A 27 -20.17 10.53 38.84
C ASP A 27 -20.00 10.98 40.30
N PRO A 28 -21.09 11.31 41.05
CA PRO A 28 -21.00 11.82 42.40
C PRO A 28 -20.70 10.73 43.42
N THR A 29 -20.63 9.45 43.06
CA THR A 29 -20.43 8.32 43.97
C THR A 29 -19.08 8.42 44.69
N GLY A 30 -19.08 8.25 46.03
CA GLY A 30 -17.90 8.36 46.87
C GLY A 30 -17.38 9.80 46.95
N ARG A 31 -16.10 10.03 46.63
CA ARG A 31 -15.50 11.37 46.60
C ARG A 31 -15.85 12.17 45.34
N GLY A 32 -16.60 11.55 44.41
CA GLY A 32 -16.87 12.10 43.08
C GLY A 32 -15.71 11.91 42.12
N ARG A 33 -16.04 11.74 40.85
CA ARG A 33 -15.04 11.53 39.78
C ARG A 33 -15.58 11.92 38.43
N TRP A 34 -14.66 12.33 37.54
CA TRP A 34 -14.95 12.54 36.15
C TRP A 34 -14.69 11.26 35.36
N TYR A 35 -15.64 10.88 34.49
CA TYR A 35 -15.50 9.69 33.65
C TYR A 35 -15.93 9.96 32.22
N VAL A 36 -15.47 9.09 31.33
CA VAL A 36 -15.82 9.03 29.93
C VAL A 36 -16.44 7.68 29.59
N ARG A 37 -17.24 7.64 28.56
CA ARG A 37 -17.90 6.42 28.07
C ARG A 37 -17.08 5.83 26.92
N ASN A 38 -16.62 4.58 27.06
CA ASN A 38 -16.02 3.81 25.99
C ASN A 38 -17.07 2.81 25.48
N PRO A 39 -17.23 2.65 24.14
CA PRO A 39 -18.06 1.57 23.60
C PRO A 39 -17.61 0.22 24.13
N HIS A 40 -18.54 -0.71 24.34
CA HIS A 40 -18.19 -2.11 24.58
C HIS A 40 -17.66 -2.73 23.27
N GLU A 41 -16.62 -3.56 23.35
CA GLU A 41 -16.06 -4.27 22.18
C GLU A 41 -17.04 -5.31 21.63
N GLU A 42 -17.92 -5.86 22.48
CA GLU A 42 -18.90 -6.89 22.13
C GLU A 42 -20.30 -6.52 22.61
N GLY A 43 -21.04 -5.69 21.88
CA GLY A 43 -22.45 -5.47 22.14
C GLY A 43 -22.91 -4.03 22.39
N HIS A 44 -24.20 -3.86 22.77
CA HIS A 44 -24.81 -2.57 23.07
C HIS A 44 -24.44 -2.11 24.49
N GLY A 45 -23.89 -0.90 24.60
CA GLY A 45 -23.57 -0.29 25.88
C GLY A 45 -22.24 0.41 25.92
N TYR A 46 -21.85 0.90 27.10
CA TYR A 46 -20.57 1.58 27.29
C TYR A 46 -19.95 1.25 28.64
N ARG A 47 -18.63 1.22 28.69
CA ARG A 47 -17.85 1.10 29.93
C ARG A 47 -17.44 2.47 30.41
N LYS A 48 -17.65 2.75 31.72
CA LYS A 48 -17.16 3.99 32.36
C LYS A 48 -15.66 3.88 32.59
N LYS A 49 -14.87 4.84 32.11
CA LYS A 49 -13.44 4.96 32.41
C LYS A 49 -13.23 6.25 33.19
N THR A 50 -12.79 6.18 34.46
CA THR A 50 -12.42 7.35 35.26
C THR A 50 -11.21 8.04 34.61
N VAL A 51 -11.28 9.37 34.49
CA VAL A 51 -10.26 10.20 33.83
C VAL A 51 -9.71 11.31 34.73
N ALA A 52 -10.47 11.76 35.72
CA ALA A 52 -10.00 12.77 36.67
C ALA A 52 -10.75 12.70 38.00
N GLY A 53 -10.15 13.25 39.05
CA GLY A 53 -10.76 13.43 40.38
C GLY A 53 -11.63 14.69 40.46
N PRO A 54 -12.29 14.94 41.66
CA PRO A 54 -13.21 16.05 41.84
C PRO A 54 -12.54 17.44 41.77
N SER A 55 -11.25 17.54 42.01
CA SER A 55 -10.48 18.79 41.99
C SER A 55 -10.01 19.21 40.57
N ALA A 56 -10.32 18.43 39.54
CA ALA A 56 -9.93 18.77 38.16
C ALA A 56 -10.57 20.09 37.71
N ARG A 57 -9.79 20.96 37.09
CA ARG A 57 -10.25 22.24 36.57
C ARG A 57 -10.99 22.02 35.25
N LEU A 58 -11.80 22.98 34.83
CA LEU A 58 -12.52 22.94 33.56
C LEU A 58 -11.55 22.81 32.39
N SER A 59 -10.40 23.49 32.43
CA SER A 59 -9.32 23.35 31.42
C SER A 59 -8.78 21.94 31.30
N ASP A 60 -8.62 21.23 32.43
CA ASP A 60 -8.12 19.86 32.45
C ASP A 60 -9.13 18.90 31.78
N LEU A 61 -10.43 19.14 32.05
CA LEU A 61 -11.52 18.37 31.46
C LEU A 61 -11.64 18.58 29.95
N HIS A 62 -11.42 19.82 29.46
CA HIS A 62 -11.34 20.10 28.05
C HIS A 62 -10.13 19.41 27.42
N ALA A 63 -8.95 19.49 28.00
CA ALA A 63 -7.74 18.81 27.50
C ALA A 63 -7.91 17.29 27.43
N ILE A 64 -8.56 16.67 28.42
CA ILE A 64 -8.87 15.23 28.43
C ILE A 64 -9.79 14.85 27.27
N VAL A 65 -10.82 15.65 26.98
CA VAL A 65 -11.75 15.38 25.89
C VAL A 65 -11.08 15.61 24.53
N GLU A 66 -10.31 16.67 24.39
CA GLU A 66 -9.54 16.96 23.19
C GLU A 66 -8.54 15.84 22.87
N ALA A 67 -7.79 15.36 23.87
CA ALA A 67 -6.88 14.24 23.73
C ALA A 67 -7.59 12.94 23.30
N ARG A 68 -8.83 12.73 23.77
CA ARG A 68 -9.63 11.54 23.43
C ARG A 68 -10.31 11.61 22.06
N GLN A 69 -10.72 12.80 21.64
CA GLN A 69 -11.36 13.00 20.35
C GLN A 69 -10.34 12.94 19.21
N GLY A 70 -9.06 12.73 19.52
CA GLY A 70 -7.99 12.76 18.54
C GLY A 70 -7.78 14.16 17.95
N ASN A 71 -8.31 15.19 18.59
CA ASN A 71 -8.00 16.57 18.27
C ASN A 71 -6.58 16.85 18.76
N ALA A 72 -5.64 16.44 17.93
CA ALA A 72 -4.27 16.92 18.02
C ALA A 72 -4.30 18.45 18.17
N GLN A 73 -3.45 18.99 19.02
CA GLN A 73 -3.35 20.44 19.23
C GLN A 73 -3.26 21.15 17.88
N ARG A 74 -4.09 22.16 17.65
CA ARG A 74 -4.16 22.88 16.37
C ARG A 74 -2.75 23.30 15.88
N GLY A 75 -2.45 23.02 14.61
CA GLY A 75 -1.14 23.31 14.02
C GLY A 75 -0.08 22.24 14.25
N THR A 76 -0.37 21.13 14.96
CA THR A 76 0.56 20.00 15.06
C THR A 76 0.54 19.12 13.81
N VAL A 77 1.58 18.32 13.62
CA VAL A 77 1.67 17.34 12.53
C VAL A 77 0.48 16.39 12.52
N ALA A 78 0.07 15.89 13.69
CA ALA A 78 -1.08 15.01 13.81
C ALA A 78 -2.38 15.72 13.39
N TYR A 79 -2.59 16.95 13.85
CA TYR A 79 -3.76 17.76 13.51
C TYR A 79 -3.88 17.95 11.98
N VAL A 80 -2.81 18.38 11.30
CA VAL A 80 -2.87 18.62 9.86
C VAL A 80 -3.03 17.34 9.04
N ILE A 81 -2.45 16.23 9.50
CA ILE A 81 -2.65 14.91 8.90
C ILE A 81 -4.13 14.49 8.98
N ASP A 82 -4.75 14.65 10.15
CA ASP A 82 -6.14 14.23 10.38
C ASP A 82 -7.10 15.14 9.60
N ARG A 83 -6.89 16.46 9.56
CA ARG A 83 -7.67 17.38 8.73
C ARG A 83 -7.56 17.08 7.23
N HIS A 84 -6.34 16.78 6.75
CA HIS A 84 -6.16 16.38 5.36
C HIS A 84 -6.89 15.06 5.05
N ALA A 85 -6.89 14.09 5.96
CA ALA A 85 -7.58 12.80 5.78
C ALA A 85 -9.12 12.94 5.70
N GLU A 86 -9.69 13.99 6.30
CA GLU A 86 -11.11 14.36 6.23
C GLU A 86 -11.46 15.23 5.02
N SER A 87 -10.48 15.70 4.26
CA SER A 87 -10.66 16.66 3.17
C SER A 87 -11.19 16.02 1.88
N LEU A 88 -11.85 16.85 1.05
CA LEU A 88 -12.24 16.47 -0.31
C LEU A 88 -11.01 16.06 -1.16
N ALA A 89 -9.88 16.73 -0.96
CA ALA A 89 -8.62 16.42 -1.65
C ALA A 89 -8.11 15.00 -1.36
N PHE A 90 -8.35 14.48 -0.15
CA PHE A 90 -8.05 13.09 0.21
C PHE A 90 -9.12 12.13 -0.35
N ALA A 91 -10.40 12.48 -0.27
CA ALA A 91 -11.50 11.64 -0.76
C ALA A 91 -11.42 11.38 -2.28
N GLN A 92 -10.89 12.34 -3.05
CA GLN A 92 -10.68 12.21 -4.50
C GLN A 92 -9.49 11.32 -4.89
N LEU A 93 -8.67 10.87 -3.94
CA LEU A 93 -7.57 9.96 -4.23
C LEU A 93 -8.08 8.56 -4.56
N LYS A 94 -7.32 7.83 -5.37
CA LYS A 94 -7.60 6.41 -5.63
C LYS A 94 -7.58 5.62 -4.31
N PRO A 95 -8.48 4.63 -4.13
CA PRO A 95 -8.57 3.85 -2.89
C PRO A 95 -7.23 3.29 -2.41
N SER A 96 -6.41 2.75 -3.31
CA SER A 96 -5.08 2.23 -2.97
C SER A 96 -4.11 3.30 -2.45
N THR A 97 -4.23 4.55 -2.94
CA THR A 97 -3.44 5.68 -2.44
C THR A 97 -3.92 6.09 -1.05
N GLN A 98 -5.24 6.09 -0.82
CA GLN A 98 -5.80 6.39 0.50
C GLN A 98 -5.33 5.40 1.56
N VAL A 99 -5.32 4.09 1.25
CA VAL A 99 -4.81 3.04 2.14
C VAL A 99 -3.34 3.31 2.50
N GLY A 100 -2.46 3.49 1.50
CA GLY A 100 -1.06 3.77 1.75
C GLY A 100 -0.83 5.06 2.56
N TYR A 101 -1.64 6.09 2.32
CA TYR A 101 -1.54 7.35 3.08
C TYR A 101 -2.02 7.19 4.53
N LYS A 102 -3.02 6.36 4.80
CA LYS A 102 -3.44 6.01 6.18
C LYS A 102 -2.32 5.31 6.94
N ASP A 103 -1.60 4.40 6.29
CA ASP A 103 -0.46 3.71 6.88
C ASP A 103 0.70 4.67 7.17
N TYR A 104 1.01 5.58 6.22
CA TYR A 104 2.02 6.61 6.46
C TYR A 104 1.60 7.56 7.59
N ALA A 105 0.35 8.00 7.61
CA ALA A 105 -0.19 8.85 8.66
C ALA A 105 -0.02 8.24 10.05
N LYS A 106 -0.41 6.96 10.20
CA LYS A 106 -0.24 6.21 11.46
C LYS A 106 1.21 6.16 11.89
N ALA A 107 2.12 5.77 10.99
CA ALA A 107 3.52 5.61 11.31
C ALA A 107 4.23 6.96 11.58
N ILE A 108 3.88 8.03 10.86
CA ILE A 108 4.43 9.38 11.04
C ILE A 108 3.97 9.98 12.36
N LYS A 109 2.69 9.89 12.68
CA LYS A 109 2.15 10.39 13.95
C LYS A 109 2.82 9.73 15.15
N ALA A 110 3.06 8.42 15.09
CA ALA A 110 3.66 7.65 16.17
C ALA A 110 5.20 7.69 16.20
N TYR A 111 5.87 8.38 15.28
CA TYR A 111 7.34 8.35 15.20
C TYR A 111 7.98 9.03 16.41
N PRO A 112 8.80 8.32 17.22
CA PRO A 112 9.37 8.87 18.43
C PRO A 112 10.47 9.89 18.14
N LEU A 113 10.44 11.02 18.81
CA LEU A 113 11.49 12.04 18.81
C LEU A 113 12.45 11.85 20.01
N LYS A 114 13.65 12.45 19.92
CA LYS A 114 14.68 12.34 20.98
C LYS A 114 14.25 12.94 22.32
N ASN A 115 13.30 13.87 22.31
CA ASN A 115 12.78 14.51 23.53
C ASN A 115 11.67 13.70 24.21
N GLY A 116 11.39 12.47 23.78
CA GLY A 116 10.36 11.60 24.36
C GLY A 116 8.94 11.86 23.86
N THR A 117 8.71 12.87 23.02
CA THR A 117 7.41 13.12 22.37
C THR A 117 7.31 12.39 21.03
N SER A 118 6.14 12.39 20.41
CA SER A 118 5.97 11.88 19.06
C SER A 118 6.15 12.99 18.00
N PHE A 119 6.48 12.61 16.77
CA PHE A 119 6.52 13.58 15.67
C PHE A 119 5.10 14.14 15.39
N GLY A 120 4.07 13.39 15.70
CA GLY A 120 2.68 13.85 15.64
C GLY A 120 2.41 15.09 16.51
N ASP A 121 3.07 15.21 17.66
CA ASP A 121 2.89 16.31 18.61
C ASP A 121 3.67 17.58 18.21
N ALA A 122 4.57 17.48 17.22
CA ALA A 122 5.37 18.62 16.80
C ALA A 122 4.52 19.68 16.09
N VAL A 123 4.68 20.96 16.47
CA VAL A 123 4.01 22.10 15.82
C VAL A 123 4.68 22.36 14.48
N VAL A 124 3.90 22.35 13.38
CA VAL A 124 4.42 22.43 12.00
C VAL A 124 5.20 23.70 11.75
N ASP A 125 4.69 24.85 12.22
CA ASP A 125 5.33 26.15 12.01
C ASP A 125 6.66 26.33 12.79
N ARG A 126 6.96 25.43 13.72
CA ARG A 126 8.26 25.35 14.40
C ARG A 126 9.24 24.38 13.74
N LEU A 127 8.78 23.62 12.76
CA LEU A 127 9.64 22.71 12.01
C LEU A 127 10.45 23.48 10.95
N THR A 128 11.72 23.17 10.87
CA THR A 128 12.59 23.71 9.83
C THR A 128 12.84 22.71 8.72
N PRO A 129 13.17 23.12 7.50
CA PRO A 129 13.61 22.21 6.44
C PRO A 129 14.77 21.30 6.88
N GLY A 130 15.70 21.84 7.67
CA GLY A 130 16.82 21.07 8.22
C GLY A 130 16.36 19.98 9.20
N PHE A 131 15.31 20.20 9.96
CA PHE A 131 14.73 19.15 10.81
C PHE A 131 14.13 18.04 9.97
N ILE A 132 13.30 18.37 8.98
CA ILE A 132 12.71 17.38 8.07
C ILE A 132 13.81 16.62 7.32
N ARG A 133 14.86 17.31 6.85
CA ARG A 133 15.99 16.65 6.19
C ARG A 133 16.63 15.57 7.09
N ARG A 134 16.95 15.92 8.35
CA ARG A 134 17.52 14.98 9.31
C ARG A 134 16.59 13.80 9.62
N LEU A 135 15.27 14.05 9.72
CA LEU A 135 14.29 13.00 9.91
C LEU A 135 14.33 11.99 8.74
N ILE A 136 14.31 12.50 7.52
CA ILE A 136 14.36 11.68 6.30
C ILE A 136 15.69 10.90 6.21
N ASP A 137 16.83 11.51 6.56
CA ASP A 137 18.13 10.86 6.57
C ASP A 137 18.19 9.72 7.59
N VAL A 138 17.68 9.93 8.80
CA VAL A 138 17.64 8.87 9.83
C VAL A 138 16.76 7.70 9.40
N ILE A 139 15.62 7.95 8.75
CA ILE A 139 14.77 6.88 8.24
C ILE A 139 15.47 6.13 7.09
N ALA A 140 16.19 6.84 6.24
CA ALA A 140 16.87 6.27 5.09
C ALA A 140 18.12 5.44 5.47
N GLN A 141 18.90 5.91 6.45
CA GLN A 141 20.16 5.27 6.88
C GLN A 141 19.95 4.24 7.99
N GLY A 142 18.84 4.34 8.74
CA GLY A 142 18.62 3.58 9.95
C GLY A 142 19.20 4.28 11.19
N ARG A 143 19.07 3.64 12.33
CA ARG A 143 19.53 4.16 13.62
C ARG A 143 19.90 3.04 14.58
N PRO A 144 20.72 3.29 15.59
CA PRO A 144 20.94 2.35 16.69
C PRO A 144 19.63 1.96 17.36
N GLY A 145 19.59 0.82 18.01
CA GLY A 145 18.47 0.39 18.85
C GLY A 145 18.13 1.42 19.94
N HIS A 146 16.95 1.29 20.55
CA HIS A 146 16.49 2.25 21.55
C HIS A 146 17.27 2.19 22.87
N LYS A 147 17.78 1.00 23.20
CA LYS A 147 18.57 0.75 24.42
C LYS A 147 19.93 0.16 24.01
N PRO A 148 20.97 0.31 24.86
CA PRO A 148 22.21 -0.43 24.68
C PRO A 148 21.93 -1.94 24.60
N GLY A 149 22.38 -2.58 23.53
CA GLY A 149 22.15 -4.01 23.25
C GLY A 149 20.95 -4.31 22.36
N ASP A 150 20.04 -3.35 22.12
CA ASP A 150 18.97 -3.55 21.14
C ASP A 150 19.55 -3.62 19.71
N PRO A 151 18.96 -4.46 18.82
CA PRO A 151 19.38 -4.52 17.43
C PRO A 151 19.18 -3.16 16.73
N ALA A 152 20.09 -2.80 15.86
CA ALA A 152 19.97 -1.58 15.06
C ALA A 152 18.72 -1.66 14.17
N ILE A 153 18.03 -0.52 14.07
CA ILE A 153 16.88 -0.37 13.18
C ILE A 153 17.41 -0.10 11.76
N PRO A 154 17.18 -0.99 10.80
CA PRO A 154 17.73 -0.84 9.45
C PRO A 154 17.17 0.39 8.74
N GLY A 155 17.94 0.93 7.81
CA GLY A 155 17.52 2.06 6.97
C GLY A 155 16.64 1.63 5.80
N TYR A 156 15.69 2.51 5.45
CA TYR A 156 14.76 2.27 4.35
C TYR A 156 14.62 3.52 3.47
N PRO A 157 15.48 3.75 2.46
CA PRO A 157 15.44 4.92 1.58
C PRO A 157 14.08 5.13 0.90
N THR A 158 13.46 4.07 0.40
CA THR A 158 12.13 4.13 -0.22
C THR A 158 11.06 4.60 0.75
N LYS A 159 11.05 4.11 1.99
CA LYS A 159 10.15 4.57 3.06
C LYS A 159 10.37 6.06 3.37
N ALA A 160 11.62 6.48 3.47
CA ALA A 160 11.98 7.88 3.70
C ALA A 160 11.42 8.81 2.60
N ASN A 161 11.56 8.42 1.33
CA ASN A 161 11.04 9.15 0.19
C ASN A 161 9.50 9.15 0.15
N HIS A 162 8.84 8.06 0.53
CA HIS A 162 7.38 8.00 0.65
C HIS A 162 6.88 8.97 1.71
N TRP A 163 7.51 9.01 2.89
CA TRP A 163 7.17 9.94 3.94
C TRP A 163 7.38 11.38 3.51
N LEU A 164 8.50 11.69 2.87
CA LEU A 164 8.78 13.05 2.36
C LEU A 164 7.71 13.51 1.35
N ARG A 165 7.32 12.66 0.41
CA ARG A 165 6.24 12.97 -0.55
C ARG A 165 4.90 13.19 0.14
N TYR A 166 4.56 12.36 1.12
CA TYR A 166 3.33 12.49 1.88
C TYR A 166 3.32 13.77 2.72
N LEU A 167 4.39 14.06 3.46
CA LEU A 167 4.51 15.28 4.27
C LEU A 167 4.44 16.55 3.40
N ARG A 168 5.09 16.56 2.24
CA ARG A 168 4.96 17.69 1.29
C ARG A 168 3.52 17.96 0.89
N ARG A 169 2.79 16.90 0.60
CA ARG A 169 1.38 17.00 0.22
C ARG A 169 0.52 17.53 1.36
N VAL A 170 0.64 16.92 2.55
CA VAL A 170 -0.16 17.29 3.72
C VAL A 170 0.13 18.73 4.16
N PHE A 171 1.40 19.10 4.28
CA PHE A 171 1.76 20.48 4.66
C PHE A 171 1.44 21.51 3.57
N GLY A 172 1.51 21.13 2.30
CA GLY A 172 1.06 21.97 1.18
C GLY A 172 -0.43 22.27 1.29
N TRP A 173 -1.24 21.22 1.43
CA TRP A 173 -2.67 21.35 1.64
C TRP A 173 -3.01 22.15 2.91
N ALA A 174 -2.31 21.90 4.02
CA ALA A 174 -2.55 22.60 5.27
C ALA A 174 -2.24 24.09 5.18
N ARG A 175 -1.23 24.49 4.41
CA ARG A 175 -0.90 25.89 4.12
C ARG A 175 -1.96 26.55 3.23
N GLU A 176 -2.45 25.85 2.20
CA GLU A 176 -3.51 26.33 1.30
C GLU A 176 -4.85 26.54 2.02
N HIS A 177 -5.05 25.92 3.20
CA HIS A 177 -6.26 26.01 4.00
C HIS A 177 -6.05 26.72 5.34
N ASP A 178 -5.00 27.51 5.47
CA ASP A 178 -4.69 28.35 6.64
C ASP A 178 -4.59 27.57 7.99
N HIS A 179 -4.25 26.28 7.91
CA HIS A 179 -3.98 25.48 9.10
C HIS A 179 -2.57 25.70 9.64
N VAL A 180 -1.63 26.05 8.78
CA VAL A 180 -0.22 26.34 9.09
C VAL A 180 0.30 27.46 8.16
N ALA A 181 1.31 28.19 8.60
CA ALA A 181 1.89 29.30 7.83
C ALA A 181 2.87 28.80 6.75
N THR A 182 3.58 27.70 7.01
CA THR A 182 4.68 27.23 6.17
C THR A 182 4.58 25.74 5.82
N ASN A 183 5.28 25.36 4.75
CA ASN A 183 5.50 23.95 4.42
C ASN A 183 7.00 23.61 4.57
N PRO A 184 7.42 23.06 5.72
CA PRO A 184 8.83 22.79 6.00
C PRO A 184 9.42 21.63 5.17
N ALA A 185 8.59 20.89 4.43
CA ALA A 185 9.05 19.81 3.55
C ALA A 185 9.34 20.27 2.11
N THR A 186 9.05 21.54 1.77
CA THR A 186 9.30 22.08 0.42
C THR A 186 10.80 22.14 0.13
N GLY A 187 11.19 21.84 -1.11
CA GLY A 187 12.57 21.96 -1.60
C GLY A 187 13.53 20.84 -1.13
N ILE A 188 13.16 19.99 -0.20
CA ILE A 188 14.03 18.91 0.28
C ILE A 188 14.19 17.84 -0.81
N LYS A 189 15.42 17.54 -1.20
CA LYS A 189 15.69 16.48 -2.19
C LYS A 189 15.40 15.08 -1.62
N GLN A 190 14.89 14.18 -2.45
CA GLN A 190 14.76 12.77 -2.09
C GLN A 190 16.15 12.13 -1.89
N VAL A 191 16.23 11.12 -1.04
CA VAL A 191 17.43 10.29 -0.91
C VAL A 191 17.53 9.34 -2.11
N LYS A 192 18.78 9.02 -2.49
CA LYS A 192 19.00 8.07 -3.58
C LYS A 192 18.52 6.67 -3.15
N GLU A 193 17.59 6.11 -3.91
CA GLU A 193 17.18 4.72 -3.74
C GLU A 193 18.12 3.82 -4.56
N LYS A 194 18.54 2.71 -3.99
CA LYS A 194 19.18 1.66 -4.80
C LYS A 194 18.06 0.97 -5.56
N GLY A 195 17.98 1.21 -6.85
CA GLY A 195 17.08 0.46 -7.73
C GLY A 195 17.57 -0.98 -7.84
N ASP A 196 16.94 -1.88 -7.10
CA ASP A 196 17.15 -3.32 -7.28
C ASP A 196 16.03 -3.84 -8.21
N HIS A 197 16.18 -3.55 -9.48
CA HIS A 197 15.33 -4.15 -10.50
C HIS A 197 15.89 -5.54 -10.83
N ARG A 198 15.52 -6.53 -10.03
CA ARG A 198 15.87 -7.93 -10.26
C ARG A 198 15.13 -8.47 -11.48
N MET A 199 15.58 -8.04 -12.66
CA MET A 199 15.09 -8.61 -13.90
C MET A 199 15.77 -9.97 -14.09
N PRO A 200 15.01 -11.09 -14.12
CA PRO A 200 15.61 -12.41 -14.30
C PRO A 200 16.23 -12.54 -15.66
N ALA A 201 17.33 -13.29 -15.79
CA ALA A 201 17.78 -13.80 -17.06
C ALA A 201 16.69 -14.72 -17.69
N VAL A 202 16.68 -14.83 -19.01
CA VAL A 202 15.61 -15.57 -19.72
C VAL A 202 15.57 -17.04 -19.28
N ASP A 203 16.74 -17.67 -19.16
CA ASP A 203 16.86 -19.06 -18.73
C ASP A 203 16.39 -19.26 -17.28
N VAL A 204 16.69 -18.33 -16.36
CA VAL A 204 16.19 -18.35 -14.97
C VAL A 204 14.67 -18.24 -14.94
N PHE A 205 14.12 -17.29 -15.71
CA PHE A 205 12.66 -17.15 -15.82
C PHE A 205 12.03 -18.45 -16.34
N ARG A 206 12.55 -19.00 -17.44
CA ARG A 206 12.00 -20.22 -18.07
C ARG A 206 12.12 -21.45 -17.15
N ARG A 207 13.21 -21.60 -16.41
CA ARG A 207 13.36 -22.67 -15.39
C ARG A 207 12.32 -22.56 -14.28
N VAL A 208 12.10 -21.35 -13.74
CA VAL A 208 11.08 -21.14 -12.70
C VAL A 208 9.66 -21.38 -13.25
N GLN A 209 9.40 -20.99 -14.49
CA GLN A 209 8.11 -21.25 -15.14
C GLN A 209 7.87 -22.74 -15.35
N ALA A 210 8.86 -23.47 -15.87
CA ALA A 210 8.80 -24.92 -16.03
C ALA A 210 8.57 -25.64 -14.70
N TYR A 211 9.31 -25.26 -13.67
CA TYR A 211 9.12 -25.74 -12.30
C TYR A 211 7.69 -25.50 -11.80
N ALA A 212 7.14 -24.28 -12.00
CA ALA A 212 5.77 -23.97 -11.60
C ALA A 212 4.75 -24.83 -12.38
N LYS A 213 4.98 -25.07 -13.67
CA LYS A 213 4.13 -25.94 -14.53
C LYS A 213 4.16 -27.39 -14.03
N GLU A 214 5.34 -27.95 -13.77
CA GLU A 214 5.52 -29.27 -13.20
C GLU A 214 4.86 -29.40 -11.82
N CYS A 215 5.13 -28.48 -10.90
CA CYS A 215 4.54 -28.52 -9.56
C CYS A 215 3.01 -28.35 -9.56
N SER A 216 2.45 -27.70 -10.58
CA SER A 216 1.01 -27.53 -10.73
C SER A 216 0.30 -28.82 -11.17
N ALA A 217 1.02 -29.73 -11.81
CA ALA A 217 0.50 -31.05 -12.18
C ALA A 217 0.42 -32.03 -10.99
N ARG A 218 1.05 -31.67 -9.86
CA ARG A 218 0.95 -32.46 -8.63
C ARG A 218 -0.45 -32.31 -8.02
N GLY A 219 -0.95 -33.34 -7.37
CA GLY A 219 -2.27 -33.26 -6.72
C GLY A 219 -2.39 -32.10 -5.74
N PRO A 220 -3.59 -31.56 -5.50
CA PRO A 220 -3.79 -30.30 -4.75
C PRO A 220 -3.24 -30.27 -3.32
N ARG A 221 -3.03 -31.45 -2.70
CA ARG A 221 -2.45 -31.59 -1.35
C ARG A 221 -1.04 -32.18 -1.36
N ALA A 222 -0.46 -32.38 -2.53
CA ALA A 222 0.88 -32.92 -2.63
C ALA A 222 1.92 -31.90 -2.15
N LYS A 223 2.98 -32.42 -1.52
CA LYS A 223 4.09 -31.57 -1.05
C LYS A 223 4.71 -30.83 -2.24
N GLY A 224 4.83 -29.51 -2.11
CA GLY A 224 5.39 -28.65 -3.14
C GLY A 224 4.41 -28.29 -4.27
N ALA A 225 3.15 -28.75 -4.25
CA ALA A 225 2.16 -28.33 -5.23
C ALA A 225 1.94 -26.81 -5.21
N VAL A 226 1.79 -26.23 -6.38
CA VAL A 226 1.49 -24.79 -6.58
C VAL A 226 0.32 -24.63 -7.54
N PRO A 227 -0.45 -23.52 -7.44
CA PRO A 227 -1.54 -23.28 -8.36
C PRO A 227 -1.04 -23.07 -9.80
N ALA A 228 -1.71 -23.69 -10.76
CA ALA A 228 -1.36 -23.62 -12.19
C ALA A 228 -1.40 -22.18 -12.75
N TYR A 229 -2.25 -21.31 -12.18
CA TYR A 229 -2.30 -19.92 -12.61
C TYR A 229 -0.96 -19.16 -12.46
N LEU A 230 -0.01 -19.67 -11.66
CA LEU A 230 1.29 -19.00 -11.48
C LEU A 230 2.13 -19.03 -12.77
N TRP A 231 2.28 -20.21 -13.42
CA TRP A 231 3.03 -20.29 -14.67
C TRP A 231 2.33 -19.55 -15.82
N ALA A 232 1.00 -19.62 -15.87
CA ALA A 232 0.24 -18.89 -16.88
C ALA A 232 0.33 -17.38 -16.69
N GLY A 233 0.28 -16.89 -15.45
CA GLY A 233 0.48 -15.48 -15.14
C GLY A 233 1.87 -14.98 -15.49
N MET A 234 2.92 -15.81 -15.33
CA MET A 234 4.26 -15.51 -15.80
C MET A 234 4.29 -15.30 -17.31
N GLU A 235 3.68 -16.22 -18.07
CA GLU A 235 3.64 -16.14 -19.53
C GLU A 235 2.92 -14.88 -20.01
N LEU A 236 1.73 -14.61 -19.48
CA LEU A 236 0.95 -13.42 -19.86
C LEU A 236 1.65 -12.11 -19.46
N ALA A 237 2.32 -12.08 -18.31
CA ALA A 237 3.09 -10.91 -17.87
C ALA A 237 4.26 -10.60 -18.81
N TYR A 238 4.95 -11.65 -19.28
CA TYR A 238 6.08 -11.54 -20.18
C TYR A 238 5.65 -11.18 -21.61
N GLN A 239 4.77 -11.98 -22.22
CA GLN A 239 4.39 -11.84 -23.63
C GLN A 239 3.61 -10.56 -23.90
N ALA A 240 2.69 -10.19 -23.02
CA ALA A 240 1.90 -8.98 -23.16
C ALA A 240 2.47 -7.76 -22.41
N ARG A 241 3.64 -7.87 -21.77
CA ARG A 241 4.34 -6.81 -21.00
C ARG A 241 3.41 -6.17 -19.97
N LEU A 242 2.68 -6.99 -19.22
CA LEU A 242 1.68 -6.56 -18.26
C LEU A 242 2.27 -6.43 -16.85
N ARG A 243 1.74 -5.47 -16.08
CA ARG A 243 1.96 -5.41 -14.64
C ARG A 243 1.14 -6.50 -13.93
N GLY A 244 1.54 -6.90 -12.72
CA GLY A 244 0.81 -7.93 -11.98
C GLY A 244 -0.70 -7.69 -11.88
N ILE A 245 -1.11 -6.47 -11.51
CA ILE A 245 -2.54 -6.14 -11.45
C ILE A 245 -3.23 -6.16 -12.81
N GLU A 246 -2.52 -5.85 -13.91
CA GLU A 246 -3.05 -5.93 -15.27
C GLU A 246 -3.28 -7.39 -15.67
N VAL A 247 -2.36 -8.31 -15.29
CA VAL A 247 -2.53 -9.76 -15.47
C VAL A 247 -3.74 -10.27 -14.71
N LEU A 248 -3.82 -9.99 -13.41
CA LEU A 248 -4.87 -10.51 -12.53
C LEU A 248 -6.29 -9.97 -12.84
N THR A 249 -6.38 -8.93 -13.64
CA THR A 249 -7.67 -8.35 -14.07
C THR A 249 -8.02 -8.63 -15.53
N LEU A 250 -7.31 -9.57 -16.17
CA LEU A 250 -7.72 -10.07 -17.49
C LEU A 250 -9.02 -10.88 -17.37
N THR A 251 -9.89 -10.67 -18.33
CA THR A 251 -11.20 -11.36 -18.45
C THR A 251 -11.38 -11.93 -19.85
N ASP A 252 -12.45 -12.66 -20.09
CA ASP A 252 -12.76 -13.14 -21.44
C ASP A 252 -12.95 -12.01 -22.45
N ALA A 253 -13.41 -10.83 -22.03
CA ALA A 253 -13.56 -9.66 -22.90
C ALA A 253 -12.21 -9.13 -23.46
N HIS A 254 -11.08 -9.54 -22.87
CA HIS A 254 -9.75 -9.18 -23.35
C HIS A 254 -9.19 -10.20 -24.38
N VAL A 255 -9.84 -11.35 -24.55
CA VAL A 255 -9.38 -12.41 -25.43
C VAL A 255 -10.28 -12.45 -26.66
N ASP A 256 -9.80 -11.91 -27.77
CA ASP A 256 -10.56 -11.77 -29.00
C ASP A 256 -9.79 -12.43 -30.17
N GLY A 257 -10.36 -13.49 -30.75
CA GLY A 257 -9.75 -14.22 -31.86
C GLY A 257 -8.26 -14.50 -31.64
N GLU A 258 -7.41 -14.00 -32.51
CA GLU A 258 -5.95 -14.17 -32.46
C GLU A 258 -5.23 -13.17 -31.54
N VAL A 259 -5.95 -12.25 -30.91
CA VAL A 259 -5.32 -11.18 -30.13
C VAL A 259 -5.74 -11.19 -28.68
N LEU A 260 -4.83 -10.71 -27.82
CA LEU A 260 -5.09 -10.34 -26.44
C LEU A 260 -5.09 -8.81 -26.35
N ARG A 261 -6.24 -8.23 -26.01
CA ARG A 261 -6.37 -6.81 -25.70
C ARG A 261 -5.84 -6.55 -24.30
N THR A 262 -4.94 -5.60 -24.16
CA THR A 262 -4.40 -5.26 -22.84
C THR A 262 -5.37 -4.35 -22.05
N ASN A 263 -5.25 -4.36 -20.73
CA ASN A 263 -6.02 -3.54 -19.79
C ASN A 263 -5.07 -2.66 -18.96
N ARG A 264 -4.27 -1.87 -19.63
CA ARG A 264 -3.16 -1.14 -19.01
C ARG A 264 -3.65 -0.09 -18.03
N ARG A 265 -2.85 0.12 -17.01
CA ARG A 265 -3.13 1.05 -15.91
C ARG A 265 -2.06 2.14 -15.83
N LYS A 266 -2.24 3.07 -14.88
CA LYS A 266 -1.31 4.18 -14.60
C LYS A 266 -1.02 5.07 -15.82
N GLY A 267 -2.04 5.28 -16.67
CA GLY A 267 -1.93 6.17 -17.83
C GLY A 267 -1.21 5.58 -19.04
N SER A 268 -0.82 4.30 -19.03
CA SER A 268 -0.36 3.59 -20.23
C SER A 268 -1.51 3.39 -21.22
N ARG A 269 -1.20 3.27 -22.52
CA ARG A 269 -2.18 3.00 -23.58
C ARG A 269 -2.38 1.50 -23.74
N ASP A 270 -3.62 1.07 -23.96
CA ASP A 270 -3.92 -0.30 -24.36
C ASP A 270 -3.41 -0.58 -25.76
N ASN A 271 -3.09 -1.82 -26.01
CA ASN A 271 -2.72 -2.35 -27.32
C ASN A 271 -3.26 -3.76 -27.51
N LEU A 272 -3.18 -4.25 -28.72
CA LEU A 272 -3.49 -5.63 -29.10
C LEU A 272 -2.18 -6.40 -29.22
N VAL A 273 -2.09 -7.54 -28.57
CA VAL A 273 -0.94 -8.44 -28.63
C VAL A 273 -1.37 -9.71 -29.36
N ARG A 274 -0.72 -10.04 -30.47
CA ARG A 274 -0.95 -11.32 -31.16
C ARG A 274 -0.56 -12.45 -30.23
N LYS A 275 -1.45 -13.43 -30.09
CA LYS A 275 -1.21 -14.60 -29.25
C LYS A 275 -0.34 -15.59 -30.02
N GLY A 276 0.73 -16.06 -29.38
CA GLY A 276 1.47 -17.25 -29.82
C GLY A 276 0.98 -18.48 -29.05
N ALA A 277 1.53 -19.62 -29.40
CA ALA A 277 1.12 -20.93 -28.85
C ALA A 277 1.18 -20.97 -27.31
N GLU A 278 2.23 -20.41 -26.70
CA GLU A 278 2.40 -20.39 -25.24
C GLU A 278 1.34 -19.50 -24.55
N THR A 279 0.99 -18.37 -25.18
CA THR A 279 -0.09 -17.49 -24.67
C THR A 279 -1.44 -18.18 -24.75
N GLU A 280 -1.70 -18.91 -25.84
CA GLU A 280 -2.94 -19.66 -26.02
C GLU A 280 -3.04 -20.82 -25.04
N GLU A 281 -1.97 -21.57 -24.83
CA GLU A 281 -1.89 -22.63 -23.80
C GLU A 281 -2.21 -22.08 -22.41
N ALA A 282 -1.60 -20.92 -22.04
CA ALA A 282 -1.83 -20.29 -20.76
C ALA A 282 -3.30 -19.88 -20.58
N ILE A 283 -3.91 -19.26 -21.60
CA ILE A 283 -5.32 -18.85 -21.56
C ILE A 283 -6.25 -20.07 -21.51
N ALA A 284 -6.00 -21.08 -22.31
CA ALA A 284 -6.79 -22.31 -22.33
C ALA A 284 -6.78 -23.01 -20.97
N MET A 285 -5.61 -23.14 -20.34
CA MET A 285 -5.46 -23.72 -19.00
C MET A 285 -6.21 -22.89 -17.96
N LEU A 286 -6.12 -21.55 -17.99
CA LEU A 286 -6.84 -20.69 -17.06
C LEU A 286 -8.36 -20.82 -17.19
N ARG A 287 -8.87 -20.91 -18.42
CA ARG A 287 -10.29 -21.14 -18.69
C ARG A 287 -10.76 -22.51 -18.20
N ALA A 288 -9.99 -23.56 -18.46
CA ALA A 288 -10.29 -24.92 -18.00
C ALA A 288 -10.31 -25.00 -16.47
N ARG A 289 -9.30 -24.43 -15.81
CA ARG A 289 -9.26 -24.34 -14.33
C ARG A 289 -10.46 -23.58 -13.76
N ARG A 290 -10.77 -22.43 -14.35
CA ARG A 290 -11.91 -21.61 -13.94
C ARG A 290 -13.23 -22.36 -14.08
N ALA A 291 -13.45 -23.04 -15.20
CA ALA A 291 -14.65 -23.83 -15.46
C ALA A 291 -14.82 -24.92 -14.39
N ALA A 292 -13.76 -25.68 -14.07
CA ALA A 292 -13.79 -26.69 -13.03
C ALA A 292 -14.09 -26.11 -11.63
N ILE A 293 -13.57 -24.94 -11.32
CA ILE A 293 -13.86 -24.24 -10.05
C ILE A 293 -15.31 -23.80 -9.98
N TRP A 294 -15.85 -23.20 -11.04
CA TRP A 294 -17.24 -22.78 -11.09
C TRP A 294 -18.20 -23.97 -10.98
N GLU A 295 -17.93 -25.05 -11.69
CA GLU A 295 -18.70 -26.28 -11.59
C GLU A 295 -18.74 -26.81 -10.15
N LYS A 296 -17.57 -26.88 -9.48
CA LYS A 296 -17.45 -27.31 -8.08
C LYS A 296 -18.24 -26.40 -7.11
N ASN A 297 -18.35 -25.11 -7.42
CA ASN A 297 -19.01 -24.10 -6.57
C ASN A 297 -20.47 -23.82 -7.00
N GLY A 298 -21.13 -24.74 -7.67
CA GLY A 298 -22.55 -24.64 -8.01
C GLY A 298 -22.84 -24.24 -9.46
N GLY A 299 -21.83 -24.16 -10.33
CA GLY A 299 -22.01 -24.01 -11.78
C GLY A 299 -22.47 -22.62 -12.26
N VAL A 300 -22.45 -21.61 -11.40
CA VAL A 300 -22.86 -20.25 -11.78
C VAL A 300 -21.76 -19.57 -12.61
N ILE A 301 -22.10 -19.26 -13.86
CA ILE A 301 -21.19 -18.58 -14.79
C ILE A 301 -21.69 -17.13 -14.99
N PRO A 302 -20.85 -16.11 -14.77
CA PRO A 302 -21.22 -14.72 -15.07
C PRO A 302 -21.66 -14.56 -16.53
N ILE A 303 -22.75 -13.84 -16.76
CA ILE A 303 -23.32 -13.65 -18.12
C ILE A 303 -22.37 -12.81 -18.97
N ARG A 304 -21.84 -11.72 -18.40
CA ARG A 304 -21.01 -10.76 -19.12
C ARG A 304 -19.56 -11.22 -19.17
N THR A 305 -18.93 -11.10 -20.32
CA THR A 305 -17.53 -11.51 -20.52
C THR A 305 -16.53 -10.69 -19.69
N GLU A 306 -16.88 -9.44 -19.36
CA GLU A 306 -16.10 -8.56 -18.50
C GLU A 306 -16.00 -9.07 -17.06
N ASP A 307 -16.98 -9.84 -16.60
CA ASP A 307 -17.03 -10.40 -15.25
C ASP A 307 -16.40 -11.82 -15.18
N ARG A 308 -16.01 -12.39 -16.33
CA ARG A 308 -15.36 -13.70 -16.44
C ARG A 308 -13.85 -13.56 -16.32
N TYR A 309 -13.35 -13.32 -15.10
CA TYR A 309 -11.91 -13.24 -14.86
C TYR A 309 -11.18 -14.52 -15.24
N LEU A 310 -10.00 -14.40 -15.86
CA LEU A 310 -9.14 -15.57 -16.15
C LEU A 310 -8.51 -16.13 -14.86
N PHE A 311 -8.19 -15.25 -13.91
CA PHE A 311 -7.58 -15.61 -12.64
C PHE A 311 -8.64 -15.61 -11.54
N VAL A 312 -9.04 -16.79 -11.10
CA VAL A 312 -10.02 -16.97 -10.01
C VAL A 312 -9.40 -17.69 -8.81
N SER A 313 -9.93 -17.37 -7.61
CA SER A 313 -9.66 -18.10 -6.37
C SER A 313 -10.36 -19.48 -6.37
N GLU A 314 -10.17 -20.27 -5.33
CA GLU A 314 -10.88 -21.56 -5.18
C GLU A 314 -12.38 -21.39 -4.93
N ASP A 315 -12.81 -20.18 -4.54
CA ASP A 315 -14.23 -19.82 -4.35
C ASP A 315 -14.91 -19.35 -5.65
N GLY A 316 -14.18 -19.31 -6.77
CA GLY A 316 -14.67 -18.86 -8.06
C GLY A 316 -14.67 -17.34 -8.27
N GLU A 317 -14.32 -16.56 -7.25
CA GLU A 317 -14.19 -15.12 -7.29
C GLU A 317 -12.85 -14.67 -7.93
N ARG A 318 -12.76 -13.41 -8.29
CA ARG A 318 -11.52 -12.84 -8.80
C ARG A 318 -10.35 -13.05 -7.82
N LEU A 319 -9.22 -13.58 -8.30
CA LEU A 319 -8.01 -13.72 -7.49
C LEU A 319 -7.48 -12.35 -7.04
N THR A 320 -7.27 -12.20 -5.74
CA THR A 320 -6.71 -10.97 -5.16
C THR A 320 -5.20 -10.87 -5.35
N GLU A 321 -4.66 -9.65 -5.28
CA GLU A 321 -3.20 -9.44 -5.30
C GLU A 321 -2.52 -10.14 -4.12
N ASP A 322 -3.12 -10.13 -2.93
CA ASP A 322 -2.58 -10.81 -1.74
C ASP A 322 -2.58 -12.33 -1.91
N GLY A 323 -3.65 -12.90 -2.48
CA GLY A 323 -3.71 -14.33 -2.82
C GLY A 323 -2.61 -14.73 -3.79
N TRP A 324 -2.40 -13.93 -4.84
CA TRP A 324 -1.30 -14.12 -5.77
C TRP A 324 0.06 -14.04 -5.06
N GLN A 325 0.32 -12.98 -4.28
CA GLN A 325 1.61 -12.79 -3.61
C GLN A 325 1.92 -13.91 -2.62
N THR A 326 0.91 -14.41 -1.93
CA THR A 326 1.05 -15.55 -1.01
C THR A 326 1.49 -16.82 -1.75
N ALA A 327 0.80 -17.15 -2.85
CA ALA A 327 1.11 -18.32 -3.66
C ALA A 327 2.49 -18.17 -4.36
N TRP A 328 2.77 -16.99 -4.91
CA TRP A 328 4.06 -16.63 -5.51
C TRP A 328 5.21 -16.78 -4.53
N GLY A 329 5.09 -16.19 -3.33
CA GLY A 329 6.12 -16.26 -2.30
C GLY A 329 6.40 -17.70 -1.86
N ARG A 330 5.37 -18.55 -1.76
CA ARG A 330 5.51 -19.98 -1.46
C ARG A 330 6.25 -20.71 -2.58
N MET A 331 5.84 -20.51 -3.84
CA MET A 331 6.50 -21.10 -5.01
C MET A 331 7.98 -20.73 -5.07
N MET A 332 8.31 -19.45 -4.92
CA MET A 332 9.69 -18.99 -4.96
C MET A 332 10.56 -19.58 -3.83
N ARG A 333 10.00 -19.73 -2.62
CA ARG A 333 10.72 -20.41 -1.52
C ARG A 333 10.97 -21.89 -1.83
N ASN A 334 9.98 -22.58 -2.41
CA ASN A 334 10.14 -23.96 -2.83
C ASN A 334 11.19 -24.09 -3.93
N ALA A 335 11.14 -23.22 -4.95
CA ALA A 335 12.12 -23.22 -6.03
C ALA A 335 13.57 -22.99 -5.55
N VAL A 336 13.79 -22.11 -4.56
CA VAL A 336 15.09 -21.96 -3.94
C VAL A 336 15.51 -23.22 -3.18
N LYS A 337 14.59 -23.79 -2.38
CA LYS A 337 14.84 -25.01 -1.62
C LYS A 337 15.19 -26.20 -2.52
N ASP A 338 14.54 -26.30 -3.65
CA ASP A 338 14.71 -27.39 -4.63
C ASP A 338 15.86 -27.12 -5.62
N GLY A 339 16.65 -26.03 -5.40
CA GLY A 339 17.84 -25.70 -6.21
C GLY A 339 17.55 -25.17 -7.62
N ILE A 340 16.32 -24.77 -7.92
CA ILE A 340 15.93 -24.23 -9.25
C ILE A 340 16.52 -22.84 -9.48
N LEU A 341 16.61 -22.02 -8.41
CA LEU A 341 17.23 -20.70 -8.45
C LEU A 341 17.89 -20.37 -7.11
N SER A 342 18.84 -19.43 -7.12
CA SER A 342 19.43 -18.91 -5.88
C SER A 342 18.50 -17.95 -5.15
N GLN A 343 18.78 -17.66 -3.88
CA GLN A 343 18.04 -16.64 -3.13
C GLN A 343 18.16 -15.24 -3.77
N ASP A 344 19.30 -14.94 -4.37
CA ASP A 344 19.58 -13.65 -5.01
C ASP A 344 18.93 -13.51 -6.38
N ASP A 345 18.63 -14.63 -7.07
CA ASP A 345 17.95 -14.66 -8.36
C ASP A 345 16.42 -14.56 -8.23
N ARG A 346 15.89 -14.46 -7.02
CA ARG A 346 14.43 -14.31 -6.83
C ARG A 346 13.94 -13.03 -7.47
N PHE A 347 12.85 -13.14 -8.19
CA PHE A 347 12.20 -12.03 -8.87
C PHE A 347 10.70 -11.97 -8.58
N GLY A 348 10.04 -10.84 -8.90
CA GLY A 348 8.60 -10.66 -8.80
C GLY A 348 7.93 -10.73 -10.16
N LEU A 349 6.60 -10.89 -10.19
CA LEU A 349 5.83 -10.88 -11.44
C LEU A 349 6.07 -9.59 -12.25
N HIS A 350 6.25 -8.45 -11.57
CA HIS A 350 6.52 -7.16 -12.23
C HIS A 350 7.84 -7.14 -13.02
N SER A 351 8.84 -7.92 -12.59
CA SER A 351 10.12 -8.05 -13.29
C SER A 351 9.97 -8.68 -14.68
N LEU A 352 8.93 -9.48 -14.91
CA LEU A 352 8.64 -10.07 -16.20
C LEU A 352 8.12 -9.04 -17.21
N LYS A 353 7.46 -7.96 -16.76
CA LYS A 353 7.19 -6.82 -17.62
C LYS A 353 8.48 -6.18 -18.12
N HIS A 354 9.46 -5.96 -17.24
CA HIS A 354 10.79 -5.45 -17.62
C HIS A 354 11.45 -6.39 -18.65
N ARG A 355 11.45 -7.70 -18.37
CA ARG A 355 12.03 -8.69 -19.27
C ARG A 355 11.34 -8.67 -20.64
N GLY A 356 10.00 -8.68 -20.68
CA GLY A 356 9.23 -8.65 -21.91
C GLY A 356 9.44 -7.36 -22.72
N VAL A 357 9.60 -6.20 -22.09
CA VAL A 357 9.95 -4.95 -22.79
C VAL A 357 11.36 -5.01 -23.34
N THR A 358 12.33 -5.47 -22.54
CA THR A 358 13.73 -5.61 -22.97
C THR A 358 13.87 -6.54 -24.17
N ASP A 359 13.15 -7.67 -24.20
CA ASP A 359 13.22 -8.67 -25.26
C ASP A 359 12.37 -8.33 -26.49
N THR A 360 11.54 -7.28 -26.42
CA THR A 360 10.72 -6.86 -27.55
C THR A 360 11.62 -6.37 -28.69
N LYS A 361 11.42 -6.96 -29.88
CA LYS A 361 11.97 -6.47 -31.12
C LYS A 361 11.06 -5.39 -31.73
N GLY A 362 11.63 -4.33 -32.30
CA GLY A 362 10.87 -3.22 -32.89
C GLY A 362 10.42 -2.18 -31.88
N ASP A 363 9.24 -1.60 -32.05
CA ASP A 363 8.74 -0.47 -31.23
C ASP A 363 8.37 -0.92 -29.81
N LYS A 364 9.34 -0.83 -28.90
CA LYS A 364 9.17 -1.16 -27.47
C LYS A 364 8.18 -0.23 -26.77
N LYS A 365 8.06 1.03 -27.21
CA LYS A 365 7.13 1.99 -26.62
C LYS A 365 5.68 1.62 -26.94
N ALA A 366 5.37 1.32 -28.19
CA ALA A 366 4.06 0.82 -28.58
C ALA A 366 3.73 -0.53 -27.91
N ALA A 367 4.69 -1.47 -27.91
CA ALA A 367 4.50 -2.79 -27.31
C ALA A 367 4.26 -2.75 -25.80
N SER A 368 4.88 -1.83 -25.08
CA SER A 368 4.71 -1.66 -23.62
C SER A 368 3.58 -0.72 -23.25
N GLY A 369 3.03 0.03 -24.21
CA GLY A 369 1.97 1.03 -24.03
C GLY A 369 2.43 2.29 -23.28
N HIS A 370 3.73 2.57 -23.18
CA HIS A 370 4.22 3.78 -22.54
C HIS A 370 4.00 5.02 -23.44
N LYS A 371 3.63 6.15 -22.80
CA LYS A 371 3.38 7.40 -23.54
C LYS A 371 4.64 8.16 -23.89
N THR A 372 5.71 7.98 -23.12
CA THR A 372 6.99 8.69 -23.28
C THR A 372 8.16 7.72 -23.34
N ASP A 373 9.22 8.09 -24.05
CA ASP A 373 10.45 7.30 -24.12
C ASP A 373 11.12 7.19 -22.74
N ALA A 374 11.11 8.25 -21.95
CA ALA A 374 11.63 8.22 -20.58
C ALA A 374 10.97 7.14 -19.70
N MET A 375 9.66 6.94 -19.85
CA MET A 375 8.96 5.86 -19.15
C MET A 375 9.27 4.49 -19.73
N MET A 376 9.45 4.37 -21.04
CA MET A 376 9.85 3.13 -21.69
C MET A 376 11.25 2.70 -21.25
N HIS A 377 12.22 3.63 -21.22
CA HIS A 377 13.61 3.36 -20.78
C HIS A 377 13.71 2.85 -19.33
N VAL A 378 12.75 3.14 -18.46
CA VAL A 378 12.69 2.53 -17.12
C VAL A 378 12.53 1.00 -17.19
N TYR A 379 11.89 0.50 -18.25
CA TYR A 379 11.59 -0.93 -18.43
C TYR A 379 12.51 -1.62 -19.41
N ASP A 380 13.19 -0.88 -20.28
CA ASP A 380 14.14 -1.43 -21.24
C ASP A 380 15.55 -1.44 -20.65
N HIS A 381 16.12 -2.63 -20.52
CA HIS A 381 17.49 -2.85 -20.02
C HIS A 381 18.41 -3.38 -21.12
N SER A 382 18.00 -3.31 -22.39
CA SER A 382 18.87 -3.70 -23.50
C SER A 382 20.03 -2.71 -23.68
N LEU A 383 21.18 -3.23 -24.02
CA LEU A 383 22.30 -2.40 -24.46
C LEU A 383 22.18 -2.15 -25.98
N PRO A 384 22.37 -0.91 -26.43
CA PRO A 384 22.42 -0.63 -27.85
C PRO A 384 23.68 -1.26 -28.47
N THR A 385 23.52 -1.87 -29.62
CA THR A 385 24.66 -2.22 -30.47
C THR A 385 24.99 -1.00 -31.33
N VAL A 386 26.23 -0.54 -31.25
CA VAL A 386 26.74 0.60 -32.03
C VAL A 386 27.94 0.15 -32.84
N ASP A 387 28.11 0.74 -34.02
CA ASP A 387 29.29 0.51 -34.83
C ASP A 387 30.54 1.11 -34.22
N GLU A 388 31.69 0.59 -34.58
CA GLU A 388 32.96 1.18 -34.17
C GLU A 388 33.09 2.62 -34.70
N ALA A 389 33.76 3.47 -33.92
CA ALA A 389 34.09 4.80 -34.40
C ALA A 389 35.05 4.71 -35.58
N SER A 390 34.57 5.11 -36.79
CA SER A 390 35.44 5.28 -37.95
C SER A 390 36.16 6.61 -37.85
N ALA A 391 37.46 6.62 -37.64
CA ALA A 391 38.28 7.81 -37.88
C ALA A 391 38.30 8.06 -39.40
N ASN A 392 37.69 9.18 -39.82
CA ASN A 392 37.88 9.73 -41.17
C ASN A 392 39.24 10.35 -41.29
#